data_b898f21be3455c79dbe31dd726ec5d8d
#
_entry.id   b898f21be3455c79dbe31dd726ec5d8d
#
_cell.length_a   1.000
_cell.length_b   1.000
_cell.length_c   1.000
_cell.angle_alpha   90.00
_cell.angle_beta   90.00
_cell.angle_gamma   90.00
#
_symmetry.space_group_name_H-M   'P 1'
#
loop_
_entity.id
_entity.type
_entity.pdbx_description
1 polymer ?
#
loop_
_entity_poly.entity_id
_entity_poly.type
_entity_poly.pdbx_seq_one_letter_code
_entity_poly.pdbx_strand_id
1 'polypeptide(L)'
;MRKIAIISAVTGFLLFSFAAGTHATSTDKERLTALQSLITKEVPYDANIPIDSIISWTDELAPTLKSPKTEEAYFTLVLWEVNAYIMRGDLSLAIDRARLMYEYAKDIKSNFGIALSNQAIGQAYSASNIQDKALSSYMDALRYLPENNPQTYRLLVKISTQLQQMNRLEEAMEYVEKLNPLLEQNPEHPLAIPILIENATYYI
;
A
#
# COMPACT_ATOMS: atom_id res chain seq x y z
N MET A 1 9.97 -22.72 6.84
CA MET A 1 9.77 -23.64 5.71
C MET A 1 8.32 -23.74 5.19
N ARG A 2 7.24 -23.56 5.99
CA ARG A 2 5.84 -23.61 5.50
C ARG A 2 5.41 -22.39 4.66
N LYS A 3 6.00 -21.21 4.85
CA LYS A 3 5.65 -19.97 4.10
C LYS A 3 6.08 -20.00 2.63
N ILE A 4 7.20 -20.65 2.32
CA ILE A 4 7.72 -20.79 0.94
C ILE A 4 6.82 -21.69 0.08
N ALA A 5 6.22 -22.72 0.68
CA ALA A 5 5.35 -23.65 -0.04
C ALA A 5 4.02 -23.01 -0.48
N ILE A 6 3.50 -22.03 0.28
CA ILE A 6 2.23 -21.34 -0.04
C ILE A 6 2.44 -20.35 -1.19
N ILE A 7 3.56 -19.64 -1.20
CA ILE A 7 3.92 -18.67 -2.28
C ILE A 7 4.19 -19.43 -3.58
N SER A 8 4.89 -20.56 -3.52
CA SER A 8 5.13 -21.41 -4.68
C SER A 8 3.82 -22.02 -5.24
N ALA A 9 2.85 -22.34 -4.39
CA ALA A 9 1.55 -22.86 -4.83
C ALA A 9 0.70 -21.78 -5.51
N VAL A 10 0.74 -20.53 -5.04
CA VAL A 10 0.00 -19.41 -5.65
C VAL A 10 0.62 -18.99 -6.98
N THR A 11 1.96 -18.87 -7.06
CA THR A 11 2.67 -18.56 -8.31
C THR A 11 2.56 -19.70 -9.33
N GLY A 12 2.69 -20.95 -8.91
CA GLY A 12 2.52 -22.11 -9.78
C GLY A 12 1.10 -22.24 -10.34
N PHE A 13 0.09 -21.94 -9.54
CA PHE A 13 -1.32 -21.97 -9.95
C PHE A 13 -1.67 -20.85 -10.94
N LEU A 14 -1.08 -19.65 -10.77
CA LEU A 14 -1.27 -18.51 -11.68
C LEU A 14 -0.68 -18.74 -13.08
N LEU A 15 0.46 -19.43 -13.18
CA LEU A 15 1.12 -19.69 -14.47
C LEU A 15 0.42 -20.81 -15.29
N PHE A 16 -0.30 -21.75 -14.65
CA PHE A 16 -0.92 -22.87 -15.35
C PHE A 16 -2.28 -22.53 -16.00
N SER A 17 -2.93 -21.43 -15.59
CA SER A 17 -4.27 -21.05 -16.08
C SER A 17 -4.25 -20.22 -17.37
N PHE A 18 -3.09 -19.80 -17.86
CA PHE A 18 -2.97 -18.99 -19.10
C PHE A 18 -3.13 -19.82 -20.39
N ALA A 19 -3.21 -21.15 -20.32
CA ALA A 19 -3.21 -22.03 -21.49
C ALA A 19 -4.57 -22.63 -21.87
N ALA A 20 -5.67 -22.37 -21.13
CA ALA A 20 -6.98 -22.96 -21.45
C ALA A 20 -8.07 -21.89 -21.40
N GLY A 21 -8.52 -21.46 -22.54
CA GLY A 21 -9.72 -20.64 -22.70
C GLY A 21 -10.98 -21.36 -22.21
N THR A 22 -11.88 -20.57 -21.62
CA THR A 22 -13.30 -20.91 -21.36
C THR A 22 -13.58 -21.99 -20.31
N HIS A 23 -13.58 -21.61 -19.02
CA HIS A 23 -14.53 -22.01 -17.96
C HIS A 23 -14.11 -21.41 -16.62
N ALA A 24 -14.53 -20.14 -16.41
CA ALA A 24 -13.91 -19.24 -15.44
C ALA A 24 -14.77 -18.95 -14.20
N THR A 25 -15.40 -19.88 -13.51
CA THR A 25 -16.27 -19.51 -12.38
C THR A 25 -15.85 -20.01 -10.99
N SER A 26 -15.20 -21.15 -10.86
CA SER A 26 -14.73 -21.62 -9.54
C SER A 26 -13.29 -21.18 -9.27
N THR A 27 -12.44 -21.22 -10.27
CA THR A 27 -11.02 -20.88 -10.21
C THR A 27 -10.79 -19.40 -9.92
N ASP A 28 -11.61 -18.49 -10.48
CA ASP A 28 -11.49 -17.06 -10.26
C ASP A 28 -11.90 -16.68 -8.84
N LYS A 29 -12.91 -17.34 -8.29
CA LYS A 29 -13.33 -17.12 -6.90
C LYS A 29 -12.29 -17.61 -5.90
N GLU A 30 -11.63 -18.72 -6.17
CA GLU A 30 -10.53 -19.24 -5.34
C GLU A 30 -9.30 -18.34 -5.42
N ARG A 31 -8.95 -17.86 -6.62
CA ARG A 31 -7.87 -16.87 -6.85
C ARG A 31 -8.16 -15.55 -6.12
N LEU A 32 -9.38 -15.04 -6.26
CA LEU A 32 -9.83 -13.83 -5.57
C LEU A 32 -9.73 -13.99 -4.06
N THR A 33 -10.19 -15.12 -3.52
CA THR A 33 -10.12 -15.42 -2.07
C THR A 33 -8.67 -15.53 -1.61
N ALA A 34 -7.79 -16.15 -2.39
CA ALA A 34 -6.37 -16.26 -2.07
C ALA A 34 -5.69 -14.86 -2.07
N LEU A 35 -5.97 -14.03 -3.07
CA LEU A 35 -5.45 -12.67 -3.16
C LEU A 35 -6.02 -11.74 -2.08
N GLN A 36 -7.31 -11.83 -1.79
CA GLN A 36 -7.92 -11.14 -0.66
C GLN A 36 -7.26 -11.55 0.66
N SER A 37 -6.94 -12.83 0.84
CA SER A 37 -6.24 -13.30 2.03
C SER A 37 -4.79 -12.79 2.12
N LEU A 38 -4.12 -12.55 1.00
CA LEU A 38 -2.78 -11.93 0.95
C LEU A 38 -2.87 -10.44 1.26
N ILE A 39 -3.85 -9.75 0.71
CA ILE A 39 -4.09 -8.32 0.94
C ILE A 39 -4.47 -8.05 2.40
N THR A 40 -5.35 -8.87 2.98
CA THR A 40 -5.84 -8.71 4.36
C THR A 40 -4.84 -9.16 5.42
N LYS A 41 -3.90 -10.04 5.10
CA LYS A 41 -2.88 -10.51 6.04
C LYS A 41 -1.71 -9.57 6.21
N GLU A 42 -1.79 -8.34 5.66
CA GLU A 42 -0.69 -7.37 5.73
C GLU A 42 0.66 -7.99 5.32
N VAL A 43 0.65 -8.86 4.31
CA VAL A 43 1.92 -9.36 3.77
C VAL A 43 2.67 -8.12 3.31
N PRO A 44 3.77 -7.73 3.97
CA PRO A 44 4.59 -6.65 3.48
C PRO A 44 4.95 -7.04 2.05
N TYR A 45 5.02 -6.06 1.16
CA TYR A 45 5.45 -6.25 -0.22
C TYR A 45 6.58 -7.27 -0.24
N ASP A 46 6.25 -8.53 -0.56
CA ASP A 46 7.26 -9.58 -0.61
C ASP A 46 8.07 -9.33 -1.87
N ALA A 47 9.36 -9.00 -1.68
CA ALA A 47 10.31 -8.76 -2.77
C ALA A 47 10.37 -9.92 -3.79
N ASN A 48 9.74 -11.05 -3.50
CA ASN A 48 9.65 -12.21 -4.38
C ASN A 48 8.45 -12.17 -5.35
N ILE A 49 7.52 -11.21 -5.23
CA ILE A 49 6.42 -11.08 -6.18
C ILE A 49 6.91 -10.26 -7.38
N PRO A 50 6.90 -10.82 -8.61
CA PRO A 50 7.29 -10.06 -9.80
C PRO A 50 6.39 -8.83 -9.99
N ILE A 51 7.00 -7.68 -10.25
CA ILE A 51 6.29 -6.39 -10.42
C ILE A 51 5.19 -6.50 -11.47
N ASP A 52 5.48 -7.11 -12.61
CA ASP A 52 4.52 -7.28 -13.70
C ASP A 52 3.32 -8.16 -13.31
N SER A 53 3.51 -9.08 -12.36
CA SER A 53 2.41 -9.87 -11.82
C SER A 53 1.43 -9.03 -11.02
N ILE A 54 1.89 -8.05 -10.24
CA ILE A 54 1.02 -7.14 -9.47
C ILE A 54 0.16 -6.33 -10.43
N ILE A 55 0.75 -5.77 -11.48
CA ILE A 55 0.03 -4.99 -12.49
C ILE A 55 -1.02 -5.85 -13.17
N SER A 56 -0.64 -7.05 -13.65
CA SER A 56 -1.56 -7.98 -14.30
C SER A 56 -2.70 -8.41 -13.37
N TRP A 57 -2.42 -8.68 -12.10
CA TRP A 57 -3.46 -9.04 -11.13
C TRP A 57 -4.42 -7.89 -10.86
N THR A 58 -3.91 -6.66 -10.81
CA THR A 58 -4.76 -5.49 -10.60
C THR A 58 -5.68 -5.29 -11.79
N ASP A 59 -5.19 -5.41 -13.02
CA ASP A 59 -6.00 -5.30 -14.23
C ASP A 59 -7.13 -6.34 -14.26
N GLU A 60 -6.83 -7.58 -13.83
CA GLU A 60 -7.79 -8.68 -13.82
C GLU A 60 -8.82 -8.57 -12.68
N LEU A 61 -8.36 -8.19 -11.46
CA LEU A 61 -9.14 -8.32 -10.24
C LEU A 61 -9.81 -7.03 -9.79
N ALA A 62 -9.19 -5.87 -10.00
CA ALA A 62 -9.74 -4.60 -9.52
C ALA A 62 -11.19 -4.37 -10.01
N PRO A 63 -11.59 -4.70 -11.25
CA PRO A 63 -12.98 -4.57 -11.67
C PRO A 63 -13.96 -5.41 -10.85
N THR A 64 -13.53 -6.57 -10.34
CA THR A 64 -14.37 -7.49 -9.55
C THR A 64 -14.51 -7.06 -8.09
N LEU A 65 -13.60 -6.20 -7.61
CA LEU A 65 -13.54 -5.72 -6.23
C LEU A 65 -14.33 -4.43 -5.98
N LYS A 66 -14.99 -3.88 -7.00
CA LYS A 66 -15.77 -2.64 -6.90
C LYS A 66 -17.13 -2.87 -6.23
N SER A 67 -17.12 -3.25 -4.96
CA SER A 67 -18.32 -3.39 -4.13
C SER A 67 -18.04 -2.90 -2.70
N PRO A 68 -19.07 -2.48 -1.93
CA PRO A 68 -18.87 -2.05 -0.55
C PRO A 68 -18.23 -3.10 0.37
N LYS A 69 -18.36 -4.40 0.03
CA LYS A 69 -17.77 -5.49 0.82
C LYS A 69 -16.30 -5.75 0.52
N THR A 70 -15.80 -5.27 -0.60
CA THR A 70 -14.44 -5.53 -1.12
C THR A 70 -13.67 -4.24 -1.35
N GLU A 71 -14.20 -3.12 -0.93
CA GLU A 71 -13.65 -1.78 -1.10
C GLU A 71 -12.21 -1.69 -0.59
N GLU A 72 -11.95 -2.14 0.63
CA GLU A 72 -10.60 -2.10 1.20
C GLU A 72 -9.60 -2.93 0.37
N ALA A 73 -10.02 -4.11 -0.08
CA ALA A 73 -9.20 -4.94 -0.95
C ALA A 73 -8.92 -4.27 -2.30
N TYR A 74 -9.92 -3.60 -2.89
CA TYR A 74 -9.74 -2.81 -4.11
C TYR A 74 -8.67 -1.74 -3.95
N PHE A 75 -8.81 -0.88 -2.95
CA PHE A 75 -7.88 0.24 -2.73
C PHE A 75 -6.48 -0.24 -2.35
N THR A 76 -6.38 -1.32 -1.58
CA THR A 76 -5.07 -1.92 -1.24
C THR A 76 -4.38 -2.50 -2.47
N LEU A 77 -5.12 -3.22 -3.32
CA LEU A 77 -4.58 -3.79 -4.56
C LEU A 77 -4.10 -2.69 -5.52
N VAL A 78 -4.88 -1.63 -5.71
CA VAL A 78 -4.49 -0.51 -6.58
C VAL A 78 -3.30 0.27 -6.01
N LEU A 79 -3.19 0.39 -4.68
CA LEU A 79 -1.99 0.96 -4.05
C LEU A 79 -0.73 0.13 -4.36
N TRP A 80 -0.85 -1.20 -4.36
CA TRP A 80 0.26 -2.07 -4.75
C TRP A 80 0.65 -1.90 -6.22
N GLU A 81 -0.33 -1.75 -7.11
CA GLU A 81 -0.09 -1.45 -8.53
C GLU A 81 0.65 -0.13 -8.71
N VAL A 82 0.25 0.94 -8.00
CA VAL A 82 0.96 2.23 -8.02
C VAL A 82 2.40 2.05 -7.56
N ASN A 83 2.64 1.29 -6.49
CA ASN A 83 4.00 0.98 -6.03
C ASN A 83 4.80 0.17 -7.08
N ALA A 84 4.16 -0.74 -7.79
CA ALA A 84 4.78 -1.50 -8.87
C ALA A 84 5.23 -0.58 -10.03
N TYR A 85 4.40 0.38 -10.42
CA TYR A 85 4.80 1.41 -11.40
C TYR A 85 5.98 2.27 -10.90
N ILE A 86 5.96 2.69 -9.62
CA ILE A 86 7.06 3.45 -9.01
C ILE A 86 8.36 2.64 -9.06
N MET A 87 8.34 1.37 -8.68
CA MET A 87 9.52 0.49 -8.67
C MET A 87 10.06 0.22 -10.08
N ARG A 88 9.19 0.22 -11.08
CA ARG A 88 9.58 0.09 -12.49
C ARG A 88 10.10 1.40 -13.09
N GLY A 89 9.93 2.52 -12.39
CA GLY A 89 10.30 3.85 -12.86
C GLY A 89 9.24 4.56 -13.73
N ASP A 90 8.06 3.97 -13.86
CA ASP A 90 6.94 4.50 -14.64
C ASP A 90 6.15 5.55 -13.84
N LEU A 91 6.82 6.61 -13.38
CA LEU A 91 6.28 7.58 -12.44
C LEU A 91 5.03 8.32 -12.95
N SER A 92 4.93 8.56 -14.25
CA SER A 92 3.74 9.16 -14.86
C SER A 92 2.52 8.26 -14.71
N LEU A 93 2.67 6.97 -15.02
CA LEU A 93 1.60 5.97 -14.85
C LEU A 93 1.20 5.81 -13.39
N ALA A 94 2.17 5.84 -12.48
CA ALA A 94 1.90 5.81 -11.04
C ALA A 94 1.02 6.98 -10.59
N ILE A 95 1.33 8.20 -11.03
CA ILE A 95 0.55 9.41 -10.70
C ILE A 95 -0.86 9.32 -11.29
N ASP A 96 -0.98 8.94 -12.57
CA ASP A 96 -2.26 8.86 -13.25
C ASP A 96 -3.15 7.79 -12.61
N ARG A 97 -2.58 6.63 -12.28
CA ARG A 97 -3.30 5.54 -11.63
C ARG A 97 -3.79 5.93 -10.23
N ALA A 98 -2.94 6.61 -9.44
CA ALA A 98 -3.32 7.10 -8.13
C ALA A 98 -4.43 8.16 -8.19
N ARG A 99 -4.44 9.02 -9.21
CA ARG A 99 -5.52 9.98 -9.43
C ARG A 99 -6.84 9.31 -9.79
N LEU A 100 -6.82 8.31 -10.69
CA LEU A 100 -8.04 7.54 -11.02
C LEU A 100 -8.60 6.83 -9.78
N MET A 101 -7.72 6.28 -8.93
CA MET A 101 -8.08 5.71 -7.64
C MET A 101 -8.77 6.75 -6.74
N TYR A 102 -8.26 7.98 -6.68
CA TYR A 102 -8.82 9.08 -5.91
C TYR A 102 -10.22 9.50 -6.40
N GLU A 103 -10.39 9.66 -7.72
CA GLU A 103 -11.69 10.02 -8.28
C GLU A 103 -12.73 8.94 -7.98
N TYR A 104 -12.39 7.66 -8.13
CA TYR A 104 -13.29 6.57 -7.75
C TYR A 104 -13.63 6.59 -6.24
N ALA A 105 -12.65 6.86 -5.37
CA ALA A 105 -12.88 6.96 -3.93
C ALA A 105 -13.87 8.09 -3.57
N LYS A 106 -13.77 9.23 -4.27
CA LYS A 106 -14.71 10.35 -4.12
C LYS A 106 -16.12 9.99 -4.58
N ASP A 107 -16.25 9.35 -5.73
CA ASP A 107 -17.53 8.96 -6.30
C ASP A 107 -18.31 8.04 -5.35
N ILE A 108 -17.64 7.10 -4.72
CA ILE A 108 -18.25 6.17 -3.75
C ILE A 108 -18.25 6.69 -2.31
N LYS A 109 -17.68 7.88 -2.05
CA LYS A 109 -17.56 8.53 -0.74
C LYS A 109 -16.80 7.70 0.28
N SER A 110 -15.75 6.98 -0.15
CA SER A 110 -14.92 6.17 0.71
C SER A 110 -13.81 6.98 1.37
N ASN A 111 -13.89 7.20 2.68
CA ASN A 111 -12.82 7.85 3.43
C ASN A 111 -11.52 7.02 3.39
N PHE A 112 -11.62 5.70 3.52
CA PHE A 112 -10.50 4.79 3.40
C PHE A 112 -9.86 4.88 2.00
N GLY A 113 -10.69 4.86 0.95
CA GLY A 113 -10.24 5.01 -0.42
C GLY A 113 -9.55 6.34 -0.68
N ILE A 114 -10.10 7.46 -0.17
CA ILE A 114 -9.48 8.79 -0.26
C ILE A 114 -8.11 8.80 0.44
N ALA A 115 -8.01 8.19 1.63
CA ALA A 115 -6.75 8.11 2.35
C ALA A 115 -5.68 7.32 1.57
N LEU A 116 -6.01 6.12 1.09
CA LEU A 116 -5.06 5.30 0.33
C LEU A 116 -4.68 5.94 -1.00
N SER A 117 -5.61 6.61 -1.66
CA SER A 117 -5.33 7.33 -2.90
C SER A 117 -4.36 8.51 -2.68
N ASN A 118 -4.58 9.30 -1.64
CA ASN A 118 -3.65 10.38 -1.27
C ASN A 118 -2.28 9.82 -0.86
N GLN A 119 -2.25 8.68 -0.15
CA GLN A 119 -0.99 7.98 0.12
C GLN A 119 -0.27 7.58 -1.17
N ALA A 120 -0.98 7.00 -2.14
CA ALA A 120 -0.45 6.61 -3.43
C ALA A 120 0.10 7.81 -4.22
N ILE A 121 -0.65 8.92 -4.25
CA ILE A 121 -0.22 10.19 -4.86
C ILE A 121 1.06 10.71 -4.18
N GLY A 122 1.10 10.69 -2.86
CA GLY A 122 2.27 11.09 -2.08
C GLY A 122 3.50 10.25 -2.41
N GLN A 123 3.35 8.92 -2.52
CA GLN A 123 4.44 8.01 -2.89
C GLN A 123 4.97 8.29 -4.30
N ALA A 124 4.08 8.52 -5.27
CA ALA A 124 4.48 8.85 -6.63
C ALA A 124 5.20 10.20 -6.72
N TYR A 125 4.76 11.22 -5.96
CA TYR A 125 5.46 12.50 -5.88
C TYR A 125 6.81 12.39 -5.15
N SER A 126 6.88 11.60 -4.07
CA SER A 126 8.15 11.35 -3.37
C SER A 126 9.17 10.67 -4.30
N ALA A 127 8.76 9.65 -5.05
CA ALA A 127 9.60 8.98 -6.05
C ALA A 127 10.02 9.93 -7.19
N SER A 128 9.19 10.93 -7.50
CA SER A 128 9.49 11.98 -8.47
C SER A 128 10.33 13.13 -7.90
N ASN A 129 10.77 13.04 -6.64
CA ASN A 129 11.49 14.09 -5.89
C ASN A 129 10.71 15.41 -5.76
N ILE A 130 9.36 15.37 -5.76
CA ILE A 130 8.48 16.53 -5.58
C ILE A 130 8.02 16.53 -4.11
N GLN A 131 8.94 16.88 -3.22
CA GLN A 131 8.84 16.66 -1.77
C GLN A 131 7.65 17.38 -1.12
N ASP A 132 7.37 18.63 -1.46
CA ASP A 132 6.25 19.39 -0.87
C ASP A 132 4.89 18.79 -1.22
N LYS A 133 4.73 18.32 -2.47
CA LYS A 133 3.49 17.64 -2.88
C LYS A 133 3.36 16.27 -2.24
N ALA A 134 4.45 15.54 -2.06
CA ALA A 134 4.45 14.27 -1.36
C ALA A 134 3.98 14.44 0.08
N LEU A 135 4.59 15.39 0.81
CA LEU A 135 4.23 15.69 2.19
C LEU A 135 2.76 16.10 2.31
N SER A 136 2.32 17.07 1.48
CA SER A 136 0.91 17.50 1.48
C SER A 136 -0.05 16.34 1.25
N SER A 137 0.24 15.46 0.30
CA SER A 137 -0.61 14.30 0.01
C SER A 137 -0.67 13.32 1.17
N TYR A 138 0.45 13.05 1.87
CA TYR A 138 0.45 12.19 3.06
C TYR A 138 -0.35 12.82 4.21
N MET A 139 -0.21 14.14 4.42
CA MET A 139 -0.98 14.85 5.44
C MET A 139 -2.48 14.84 5.12
N ASP A 140 -2.86 14.98 3.85
CA ASP A 140 -4.27 14.86 3.42
C ASP A 140 -4.79 13.44 3.65
N ALA A 141 -4.00 12.40 3.36
CA ALA A 141 -4.37 11.02 3.64
C ALA A 141 -4.67 10.79 5.13
N LEU A 142 -3.84 11.36 6.00
CA LEU A 142 -3.97 11.20 7.46
C LEU A 142 -5.29 11.73 8.00
N ARG A 143 -5.89 12.77 7.38
CA ARG A 143 -7.16 13.37 7.80
C ARG A 143 -8.37 12.45 7.65
N TYR A 144 -8.27 11.41 6.82
CA TYR A 144 -9.36 10.50 6.48
C TYR A 144 -9.31 9.15 7.21
N LEU A 145 -8.29 8.93 8.04
CA LEU A 145 -8.14 7.69 8.81
C LEU A 145 -8.33 7.91 10.31
N PRO A 146 -8.98 6.97 11.01
CA PRO A 146 -8.99 6.96 12.47
C PRO A 146 -7.59 6.77 13.05
N GLU A 147 -7.33 7.33 14.23
CA GLU A 147 -6.02 7.25 14.89
C GLU A 147 -5.52 5.82 15.11
N ASN A 148 -6.42 4.89 15.41
CA ASN A 148 -6.10 3.49 15.66
C ASN A 148 -6.07 2.61 14.41
N ASN A 149 -6.19 3.19 13.21
CA ASN A 149 -6.10 2.42 11.97
C ASN A 149 -4.64 2.06 11.68
N PRO A 150 -4.30 0.80 11.32
CA PRO A 150 -2.93 0.42 10.97
C PRO A 150 -2.31 1.28 9.85
N GLN A 151 -3.10 1.77 8.92
CA GLN A 151 -2.60 2.67 7.85
C GLN A 151 -2.20 4.04 8.39
N THR A 152 -2.80 4.50 9.50
CA THR A 152 -2.40 5.74 10.17
C THR A 152 -0.94 5.69 10.60
N TYR A 153 -0.51 4.59 11.23
CA TYR A 153 0.89 4.43 11.63
C TYR A 153 1.85 4.40 10.45
N ARG A 154 1.45 3.76 9.34
CA ARG A 154 2.24 3.76 8.09
C ARG A 154 2.38 5.15 7.49
N LEU A 155 1.33 5.97 7.56
CA LEU A 155 1.37 7.35 7.10
C LEU A 155 2.25 8.22 8.00
N LEU A 156 2.19 8.05 9.32
CA LEU A 156 3.07 8.77 10.25
C LEU A 156 4.55 8.51 9.95
N VAL A 157 4.92 7.24 9.70
CA VAL A 157 6.28 6.88 9.24
C VAL A 157 6.63 7.58 7.92
N LYS A 158 5.72 7.58 6.93
CA LYS A 158 5.97 8.24 5.64
C LYS A 158 6.12 9.76 5.76
N ILE A 159 5.34 10.40 6.63
CA ILE A 159 5.43 11.84 6.89
C ILE A 159 6.75 12.15 7.58
N SER A 160 7.14 11.40 8.62
CA SER A 160 8.42 11.63 9.32
C SER A 160 9.61 11.45 8.38
N THR A 161 9.64 10.36 7.60
CA THR A 161 10.68 10.13 6.58
C THR A 161 10.74 11.27 5.54
N GLN A 162 9.57 11.73 5.07
CA GLN A 162 9.53 12.82 4.09
C GLN A 162 10.05 14.14 4.67
N LEU A 163 9.70 14.46 5.93
CA LEU A 163 10.18 15.64 6.63
C LEU A 163 11.70 15.57 6.86
N GLN A 164 12.24 14.40 7.21
CA GLN A 164 13.69 14.19 7.34
C GLN A 164 14.42 14.44 6.01
N GLN A 165 13.90 13.93 4.89
CA GLN A 165 14.45 14.18 3.55
C GLN A 165 14.45 15.67 3.19
N MET A 166 13.50 16.44 3.75
CA MET A 166 13.41 17.89 3.61
C MET A 166 14.25 18.65 4.64
N ASN A 167 15.03 17.97 5.49
CA ASN A 167 15.80 18.53 6.61
C ASN A 167 14.95 19.30 7.64
N ARG A 168 13.66 18.91 7.80
CA ARG A 168 12.69 19.47 8.77
C ARG A 168 12.61 18.55 9.99
N LEU A 169 13.73 18.46 10.71
CA LEU A 169 13.94 17.43 11.74
C LEU A 169 13.00 17.59 12.94
N GLU A 170 12.81 18.80 13.44
CA GLU A 170 11.93 19.05 14.59
C GLU A 170 10.50 18.64 14.31
N GLU A 171 10.00 18.94 13.10
CA GLU A 171 8.66 18.55 12.69
C GLU A 171 8.55 17.03 12.48
N ALA A 172 9.58 16.38 11.95
CA ALA A 172 9.59 14.93 11.80
C ALA A 172 9.45 14.23 13.16
N MET A 173 10.11 14.77 14.21
CA MET A 173 10.05 14.24 15.57
C MET A 173 8.62 14.24 16.15
N GLU A 174 7.83 15.26 15.88
CA GLU A 174 6.42 15.28 16.31
C GLU A 174 5.61 14.09 15.78
N TYR A 175 5.93 13.63 14.57
CA TYR A 175 5.28 12.45 13.98
C TYR A 175 5.84 11.14 14.51
N VAL A 176 7.14 11.09 14.81
CA VAL A 176 7.78 9.93 15.43
C VAL A 176 7.23 9.71 16.85
N GLU A 177 7.05 10.76 17.64
CA GLU A 177 6.48 10.66 18.99
C GLU A 177 5.07 10.05 18.99
N LYS A 178 4.26 10.34 17.96
CA LYS A 178 2.93 9.72 17.79
C LYS A 178 2.97 8.21 17.53
N LEU A 179 4.14 7.66 17.17
CA LEU A 179 4.32 6.23 16.93
C LEU A 179 4.71 5.46 18.21
N ASN A 180 5.21 6.14 19.25
CA ASN A 180 5.65 5.50 20.48
C ASN A 180 4.56 4.64 21.16
N PRO A 181 3.29 5.08 21.25
CA PRO A 181 2.23 4.24 21.85
C PRO A 181 2.01 2.90 21.13
N LEU A 182 2.27 2.83 19.81
CA LEU A 182 2.18 1.59 19.06
C LEU A 182 3.28 0.61 19.49
N LEU A 183 4.51 1.09 19.68
CA LEU A 183 5.64 0.28 20.13
C LEU A 183 5.46 -0.23 21.56
N GLU A 184 4.91 0.60 22.44
CA GLU A 184 4.63 0.22 23.83
C GLU A 184 3.56 -0.88 23.90
N GLN A 185 2.53 -0.80 23.07
CA GLN A 185 1.43 -1.77 23.04
C GLN A 185 1.80 -3.06 22.31
N ASN A 186 2.62 -2.98 21.29
CA ASN A 186 3.03 -4.13 20.48
C ASN A 186 4.46 -3.97 19.95
N PRO A 187 5.48 -4.35 20.76
CA PRO A 187 6.88 -4.26 20.37
C PRO A 187 7.27 -5.11 19.14
N GLU A 188 6.48 -6.15 18.85
CA GLU A 188 6.70 -7.04 17.70
C GLU A 188 5.91 -6.60 16.45
N HIS A 189 5.28 -5.41 16.49
CA HIS A 189 4.55 -4.90 15.34
C HIS A 189 5.49 -4.76 14.12
N PRO A 190 5.03 -5.07 12.88
CA PRO A 190 5.87 -4.97 11.68
C PRO A 190 6.50 -3.59 11.43
N LEU A 191 5.89 -2.53 11.96
CA LEU A 191 6.42 -1.16 11.91
C LEU A 191 7.41 -0.85 13.04
N ALA A 192 7.65 -1.75 14.00
CA ALA A 192 8.56 -1.48 15.11
C ALA A 192 9.98 -1.17 14.61
N ILE A 193 10.50 -1.94 13.66
CA ILE A 193 11.84 -1.71 13.09
C ILE A 193 11.92 -0.36 12.35
N PRO A 194 11.02 -0.03 11.42
CA PRO A 194 10.99 1.30 10.81
C PRO A 194 10.94 2.44 11.84
N ILE A 195 10.07 2.36 12.84
CA ILE A 195 9.94 3.37 13.89
C ILE A 195 11.23 3.51 14.71
N LEU A 196 11.87 2.39 15.07
CA LEU A 196 13.14 2.42 15.80
C LEU A 196 14.27 3.03 14.98
N ILE A 197 14.32 2.79 13.68
CA ILE A 197 15.29 3.41 12.76
C ILE A 197 15.03 4.92 12.69
N GLU A 198 13.80 5.35 12.54
CA GLU A 198 13.42 6.77 12.57
C GLU A 198 13.84 7.42 13.89
N ASN A 199 13.56 6.81 15.03
CA ASN A 199 14.00 7.30 16.35
C ASN A 199 15.54 7.39 16.44
N ALA A 200 16.26 6.37 15.98
CA ALA A 200 17.72 6.34 16.04
C ALA A 200 18.39 7.46 15.23
N THR A 201 17.83 7.82 14.06
CA THR A 201 18.36 8.90 13.21
C THR A 201 18.27 10.28 13.88
N TYR A 202 17.48 10.40 14.93
CA TYR A 202 17.26 11.64 15.66
C TYR A 202 18.31 11.92 16.75
N TYR A 203 18.90 10.86 17.31
CA TYR A 203 19.78 10.95 18.46
C TYR A 203 21.27 10.89 18.08
N ILE A 204 21.58 10.93 16.79
CA ILE A 204 22.96 10.98 16.26
C ILE A 204 23.29 12.38 15.75
#